data_8a29f8772c372fc54a2d82ac98aacf44
#
_entry.id   8a29f8772c372fc54a2d82ac98aacf44
#
_cell.length_a   1.000
_cell.length_b   1.000
_cell.length_c   1.000
_cell.angle_alpha   90.00
_cell.angle_beta   90.00
_cell.angle_gamma   90.00
#
_symmetry.space_group_name_H-M   'P 1'
#
loop_
_entity.id
_entity.type
_entity.pdbx_description
1 polymer ?
#
loop_
_entity_poly.entity_id
_entity_poly.type
_entity_poly.pdbx_seq_one_letter_code
_entity_poly.pdbx_strand_id
1 'polypeptide(L)'
;MAFSLQSCEFNCSVGKKEEEIKGAAVVKDGARIYNNIDLISPGIKVSKAYLLTADGKRVSDDNFVDFKSTVKMQLKIDEGWVQKDGKVFLGASEKIIAEDGTVVLEEEDLFEKYTDGISFEDSKSIYLSATLNLKEGSAPTSFKVSFRVWDKIGDGYIEGSYKLFSK
;
A
#
# COMPACT_ATOMS: atom_id res chain seq x y z
N MET A 1 -19.43 12.66 -3.38
CA MET A 1 -18.01 12.58 -2.99
C MET A 1 -17.16 12.47 -4.24
N ALA A 2 -16.20 13.35 -4.42
CA ALA A 2 -15.23 13.21 -5.50
C ALA A 2 -13.99 12.55 -4.94
N PHE A 3 -13.62 11.40 -5.47
CA PHE A 3 -12.40 10.69 -5.14
C PHE A 3 -11.42 10.88 -6.28
N SER A 4 -10.23 11.32 -5.94
CA SER A 4 -9.12 11.40 -6.90
C SER A 4 -8.22 10.21 -6.69
N LEU A 5 -8.12 9.39 -7.70
CA LEU A 5 -7.16 8.32 -7.80
C LEU A 5 -5.79 8.88 -8.12
N GLN A 6 -4.83 8.49 -7.35
CA GLN A 6 -3.45 8.71 -7.73
C GLN A 6 -2.74 7.38 -7.93
N SER A 7 -2.04 7.35 -9.05
CA SER A 7 -1.21 6.24 -9.51
C SER A 7 -0.23 5.74 -8.45
N CYS A 8 0.08 4.47 -8.51
CA CYS A 8 1.25 3.92 -7.87
C CYS A 8 2.51 4.60 -8.40
N GLU A 9 3.28 5.17 -7.52
CA GLU A 9 4.60 5.71 -7.82
C GLU A 9 5.65 4.80 -7.20
N PHE A 10 6.67 4.45 -7.98
CA PHE A 10 7.84 3.77 -7.47
C PHE A 10 8.82 4.81 -6.94
N ASN A 11 9.13 4.74 -5.66
CA ASN A 11 10.13 5.60 -5.08
C ASN A 11 11.49 4.89 -5.09
N CYS A 12 12.32 5.24 -6.05
CA CYS A 12 13.71 4.87 -6.11
C CYS A 12 14.50 5.72 -5.12
N SER A 13 14.57 5.33 -3.86
CA SER A 13 15.48 5.95 -2.90
C SER A 13 16.73 5.09 -2.71
N VAL A 14 17.66 5.20 -3.65
CA VAL A 14 19.01 4.69 -3.46
C VAL A 14 19.71 5.62 -2.48
N GLY A 15 20.05 5.13 -1.28
CA GLY A 15 20.96 5.79 -0.35
C GLY A 15 20.37 6.60 0.79
N LYS A 16 19.07 6.59 1.06
CA LYS A 16 18.53 7.11 2.33
C LYS A 16 18.68 6.06 3.42
N LYS A 17 19.35 6.42 4.53
CA LYS A 17 19.30 5.65 5.78
C LYS A 17 17.84 5.37 6.09
N GLU A 18 17.49 4.09 6.27
CA GLU A 18 16.17 3.73 6.79
C GLU A 18 15.99 4.43 8.14
N GLU A 19 15.09 5.39 8.22
CA GLU A 19 14.67 5.93 9.50
C GLU A 19 14.03 4.78 10.28
N GLU A 20 14.44 4.62 11.53
CA GLU A 20 13.88 3.61 12.42
C GLU A 20 12.38 3.85 12.57
N ILE A 21 11.58 2.92 12.09
CA ILE A 21 10.12 3.01 12.17
C ILE A 21 9.71 2.76 13.62
N LYS A 22 9.32 3.82 14.31
CA LYS A 22 8.78 3.76 15.66
C LYS A 22 7.30 3.45 15.61
N GLY A 23 6.83 2.60 16.51
CA GLY A 23 5.43 2.22 16.63
C GLY A 23 5.25 0.75 17.02
N ALA A 24 4.01 0.37 17.30
CA ALA A 24 3.67 -1.01 17.63
C ALA A 24 3.62 -1.86 16.36
N ALA A 25 4.62 -2.72 16.18
CA ALA A 25 4.64 -3.71 15.11
C ALA A 25 4.14 -5.06 15.61
N VAL A 26 3.38 -5.74 14.76
CA VAL A 26 3.13 -7.18 14.88
C VAL A 26 4.12 -7.92 13.97
N VAL A 27 4.79 -8.92 14.50
CA VAL A 27 5.68 -9.78 13.69
C VAL A 27 4.89 -10.98 13.22
N LYS A 28 4.75 -11.13 11.89
CA LYS A 28 4.09 -12.26 11.25
C LYS A 28 4.98 -12.77 10.12
N ASP A 29 5.32 -14.06 10.16
CA ASP A 29 6.17 -14.70 9.13
C ASP A 29 7.50 -13.97 8.85
N GLY A 30 8.08 -13.35 9.89
CA GLY A 30 9.29 -12.54 9.79
C GLY A 30 9.07 -11.09 9.34
N ALA A 31 7.87 -10.73 8.91
CA ALA A 31 7.51 -9.37 8.55
C ALA A 31 7.15 -8.52 9.77
N ARG A 32 7.61 -7.26 9.81
CA ARG A 32 7.16 -6.27 10.78
C ARG A 32 6.00 -5.48 10.18
N ILE A 33 4.80 -5.68 10.71
CA ILE A 33 3.58 -5.09 10.21
C ILE A 33 3.06 -4.06 11.20
N TYR A 34 2.82 -2.86 10.74
CA TYR A 34 2.33 -1.71 11.51
C TYR A 34 0.90 -1.35 11.10
N ASN A 35 0.29 -0.39 11.78
CA ASN A 35 -1.01 0.18 11.43
C ASN A 35 -2.15 -0.84 11.32
N ASN A 36 -2.06 -1.96 12.06
CA ASN A 36 -3.05 -3.03 12.03
C ASN A 36 -3.36 -3.54 10.61
N ILE A 37 -2.37 -3.52 9.71
CA ILE A 37 -2.51 -4.09 8.37
C ILE A 37 -2.61 -5.61 8.52
N ASP A 38 -3.68 -6.20 8.00
CA ASP A 38 -3.77 -7.64 7.85
C ASP A 38 -3.18 -8.03 6.49
N LEU A 39 -2.27 -9.00 6.47
CA LEU A 39 -1.45 -9.30 5.31
C LEU A 39 -1.17 -10.79 5.21
N ILE A 40 -1.26 -11.31 3.98
CA ILE A 40 -0.70 -12.59 3.57
C ILE A 40 0.20 -12.39 2.36
N SER A 41 1.25 -13.19 2.21
CA SER A 41 2.21 -13.03 1.13
C SER A 41 2.77 -14.37 0.61
N PRO A 42 1.91 -15.25 0.08
CA PRO A 42 2.35 -16.55 -0.44
C PRO A 42 3.42 -16.38 -1.53
N GLY A 43 4.59 -17.00 -1.32
CA GLY A 43 5.72 -16.97 -2.24
C GLY A 43 6.53 -15.67 -2.24
N ILE A 44 6.12 -14.66 -1.49
CA ILE A 44 6.80 -13.36 -1.41
C ILE A 44 7.24 -13.10 0.03
N LYS A 45 8.50 -12.74 0.20
CA LYS A 45 9.06 -12.39 1.51
C LYS A 45 8.94 -10.89 1.75
N VAL A 46 7.91 -10.51 2.48
CA VAL A 46 7.71 -9.14 2.97
C VAL A 46 8.53 -8.94 4.24
N SER A 47 9.27 -7.85 4.33
CA SER A 47 10.01 -7.48 5.53
C SER A 47 9.30 -6.45 6.39
N LYS A 48 8.59 -5.49 5.76
CA LYS A 48 7.83 -4.45 6.47
C LYS A 48 6.58 -4.04 5.70
N ALA A 49 5.51 -3.69 6.43
CA ALA A 49 4.32 -3.04 5.90
C ALA A 49 3.85 -1.95 6.86
N TYR A 50 3.58 -0.75 6.36
CA TYR A 50 3.18 0.41 7.15
C TYR A 50 2.52 1.49 6.32
N LEU A 51 1.85 2.44 6.98
CA LEU A 51 1.18 3.56 6.33
C LEU A 51 1.98 4.85 6.48
N LEU A 52 2.05 5.61 5.40
CA LEU A 52 2.66 6.94 5.33
C LEU A 52 1.65 7.98 4.87
N THR A 53 1.84 9.21 5.33
CA THR A 53 1.18 10.39 4.78
C THR A 53 1.84 10.80 3.45
N ALA A 54 1.23 11.77 2.73
CA ALA A 54 1.77 12.27 1.47
C ALA A 54 3.21 12.81 1.59
N ASP A 55 3.54 13.42 2.73
CA ASP A 55 4.86 13.98 3.03
C ASP A 55 5.86 12.94 3.58
N GLY A 56 5.48 11.65 3.58
CA GLY A 56 6.33 10.53 3.95
C GLY A 56 6.47 10.27 5.45
N LYS A 57 5.65 10.92 6.28
CA LYS A 57 5.61 10.64 7.72
C LYS A 57 4.75 9.42 8.01
N ARG A 58 5.05 8.71 9.09
CA ARG A 58 4.21 7.62 9.55
C ARG A 58 2.82 8.11 9.93
N VAL A 59 1.79 7.40 9.44
CA VAL A 59 0.44 7.51 10.01
C VAL A 59 0.47 6.94 11.41
N SER A 60 -0.21 7.59 12.36
CA SER A 60 -0.32 7.10 13.74
C SER A 60 -0.93 5.69 13.80
N ASP A 61 -0.60 4.92 14.85
CA ASP A 61 -1.02 3.52 14.96
C ASP A 61 -2.55 3.34 15.10
N ASP A 62 -3.27 4.41 15.43
CA ASP A 62 -4.74 4.46 15.46
C ASP A 62 -5.38 4.66 14.07
N ASN A 63 -4.56 4.89 13.04
CA ASN A 63 -4.98 5.09 11.66
C ASN A 63 -5.94 6.25 11.42
N PHE A 64 -5.91 7.27 12.29
CA PHE A 64 -6.66 8.50 12.05
C PHE A 64 -5.98 9.38 11.02
N VAL A 65 -6.76 9.86 10.06
CA VAL A 65 -6.30 10.73 8.96
C VAL A 65 -7.26 11.91 8.79
N ASP A 66 -6.76 13.01 8.23
CA ASP A 66 -7.56 14.19 7.97
C ASP A 66 -8.51 13.99 6.78
N PHE A 67 -9.56 14.80 6.68
CA PHE A 67 -10.58 14.72 5.62
C PHE A 67 -10.03 14.82 4.19
N LYS A 68 -8.89 15.46 4.00
CA LYS A 68 -8.18 15.55 2.72
C LYS A 68 -6.78 14.99 2.91
N SER A 69 -6.66 13.69 2.78
CA SER A 69 -5.40 13.01 3.02
C SER A 69 -5.06 12.04 1.90
N THR A 70 -3.79 12.01 1.54
CA THR A 70 -3.22 10.91 0.78
C THR A 70 -2.49 9.99 1.74
N VAL A 71 -2.88 8.72 1.74
CA VAL A 71 -2.23 7.67 2.50
C VAL A 71 -1.50 6.76 1.54
N LYS A 72 -0.26 6.44 1.84
CA LYS A 72 0.57 5.50 1.09
C LYS A 72 0.79 4.24 1.93
N MET A 73 0.29 3.11 1.48
CA MET A 73 0.60 1.82 2.08
C MET A 73 1.92 1.34 1.49
N GLN A 74 2.97 1.32 2.31
CA GLN A 74 4.32 0.95 1.92
C GLN A 74 4.59 -0.52 2.22
N LEU A 75 5.08 -1.23 1.22
CA LEU A 75 5.57 -2.59 1.33
C LEU A 75 7.09 -2.61 1.09
N LYS A 76 7.83 -3.23 2.00
CA LYS A 76 9.24 -3.58 1.81
C LYS A 76 9.34 -5.07 1.58
N ILE A 77 9.96 -5.45 0.49
CA ILE A 77 10.00 -6.83 -0.01
C ILE A 77 11.45 -7.25 -0.20
N ASP A 78 11.83 -8.36 0.39
CA ASP A 78 13.20 -8.87 0.29
C ASP A 78 13.39 -9.72 -0.97
N GLU A 79 12.46 -10.65 -1.22
CA GLU A 79 12.57 -11.61 -2.32
C GLU A 79 11.22 -12.25 -2.68
N GLY A 80 11.16 -12.94 -3.80
CA GLY A 80 10.04 -13.77 -4.22
C GLY A 80 9.49 -13.45 -5.61
N TRP A 81 9.67 -12.23 -6.10
CA TRP A 81 9.26 -11.87 -7.46
C TRP A 81 10.11 -12.58 -8.51
N VAL A 82 9.46 -13.11 -9.54
CA VAL A 82 10.14 -13.71 -10.69
C VAL A 82 10.74 -12.61 -11.56
N GLN A 83 12.02 -12.75 -11.88
CA GLN A 83 12.72 -11.83 -12.75
C GLN A 83 12.79 -12.38 -14.17
N LYS A 84 12.58 -11.49 -15.14
CA LYS A 84 12.85 -11.72 -16.56
C LYS A 84 13.69 -10.54 -17.08
N ASP A 85 14.90 -10.84 -17.54
CA ASP A 85 15.86 -9.81 -18.01
C ASP A 85 16.13 -8.68 -17.00
N GLY A 86 16.24 -9.06 -15.70
CA GLY A 86 16.47 -8.11 -14.60
C GLY A 86 15.25 -7.28 -14.20
N LYS A 87 14.10 -7.57 -14.76
CA LYS A 87 12.84 -6.87 -14.51
C LYS A 87 11.80 -7.76 -13.84
N VAL A 88 10.89 -7.12 -13.13
CA VAL A 88 9.73 -7.73 -12.48
C VAL A 88 8.45 -7.15 -13.10
N PHE A 89 7.46 -7.99 -13.31
CA PHE A 89 6.19 -7.61 -13.92
C PHE A 89 5.07 -7.79 -12.91
N LEU A 90 4.62 -6.69 -12.35
CA LEU A 90 3.64 -6.67 -11.27
C LEU A 90 2.29 -6.14 -11.73
N GLY A 91 1.23 -6.65 -11.12
CA GLY A 91 -0.08 -6.05 -11.08
C GLY A 91 -0.42 -5.62 -9.64
N ALA A 92 -1.30 -4.65 -9.50
CA ALA A 92 -1.80 -4.26 -8.19
C ALA A 92 -3.25 -3.79 -8.29
N SER A 93 -4.08 -4.23 -7.36
CA SER A 93 -5.47 -3.78 -7.23
C SER A 93 -5.70 -3.14 -5.87
N GLU A 94 -6.63 -2.20 -5.82
CA GLU A 94 -7.05 -1.55 -4.59
C GLU A 94 -8.55 -1.30 -4.60
N LYS A 95 -9.19 -1.54 -3.47
CA LYS A 95 -10.61 -1.24 -3.25
C LYS A 95 -10.80 -0.57 -1.91
N ILE A 96 -11.55 0.52 -1.91
CA ILE A 96 -11.90 1.26 -0.70
C ILE A 96 -13.41 1.23 -0.53
N ILE A 97 -13.86 0.79 0.65
CA ILE A 97 -15.27 0.73 1.01
C ILE A 97 -15.47 1.58 2.26
N ALA A 98 -16.45 2.49 2.21
CA ALA A 98 -16.87 3.28 3.36
C ALA A 98 -17.67 2.41 4.35
N GLU A 99 -17.84 2.91 5.58
CA GLU A 99 -18.54 2.19 6.66
C GLU A 99 -19.99 1.83 6.30
N ASP A 100 -20.67 2.63 5.48
CA ASP A 100 -22.01 2.37 4.98
C ASP A 100 -22.07 1.33 3.84
N GLY A 101 -20.94 0.77 3.43
CA GLY A 101 -20.82 -0.19 2.34
C GLY A 101 -20.64 0.44 0.95
N THR A 102 -20.62 1.76 0.85
CA THR A 102 -20.37 2.45 -0.43
C THR A 102 -18.96 2.17 -0.93
N VAL A 103 -18.85 1.69 -2.17
CA VAL A 103 -17.55 1.55 -2.84
C VAL A 103 -17.06 2.93 -3.26
N VAL A 104 -15.97 3.33 -2.66
CA VAL A 104 -15.34 4.65 -2.84
C VAL A 104 -14.36 4.63 -4.00
N LEU A 105 -13.63 3.53 -4.10
CA LEU A 105 -12.59 3.30 -5.08
C LEU A 105 -12.56 1.81 -5.44
N GLU A 106 -12.37 1.52 -6.70
CA GLU A 106 -12.06 0.17 -7.18
C GLU A 106 -11.17 0.26 -8.42
N GLU A 107 -9.92 -0.18 -8.28
CA GLU A 107 -8.93 -0.24 -9.37
C GLU A 107 -8.45 -1.66 -9.53
N GLU A 108 -8.54 -2.18 -10.77
CA GLU A 108 -8.21 -3.57 -11.09
C GLU A 108 -6.72 -3.80 -11.27
N ASP A 109 -6.00 -2.85 -11.89
CA ASP A 109 -4.54 -2.92 -12.06
C ASP A 109 -3.90 -1.53 -12.08
N LEU A 110 -3.38 -1.11 -10.93
CA LEU A 110 -2.67 0.15 -10.75
C LEU A 110 -1.33 0.20 -11.51
N PHE A 111 -0.82 -0.95 -11.95
CA PHE A 111 0.44 -1.09 -12.67
C PHE A 111 0.25 -1.38 -14.17
N GLU A 112 -0.95 -1.25 -14.68
CA GLU A 112 -1.28 -1.51 -16.09
C GLU A 112 -0.33 -0.79 -17.07
N LYS A 113 0.09 0.42 -16.74
CA LYS A 113 0.97 1.24 -17.59
C LYS A 113 2.44 0.78 -17.61
N TYR A 114 2.85 -0.06 -16.67
CA TYR A 114 4.22 -0.57 -16.57
C TYR A 114 4.42 -1.85 -17.41
N THR A 115 4.10 -1.76 -18.70
CA THR A 115 4.14 -2.90 -19.64
C THR A 115 5.53 -3.48 -19.83
N ASP A 116 6.58 -2.66 -19.67
CA ASP A 116 7.99 -3.07 -19.78
C ASP A 116 8.57 -3.59 -18.46
N GLY A 117 7.72 -3.75 -17.45
CA GLY A 117 8.14 -4.13 -16.10
C GLY A 117 8.90 -3.01 -15.37
N ILE A 118 9.29 -3.32 -14.15
CA ILE A 118 10.09 -2.44 -13.29
C ILE A 118 11.40 -3.13 -12.95
N SER A 119 12.42 -2.38 -12.53
CA SER A 119 13.67 -2.97 -12.08
C SER A 119 13.43 -3.84 -10.84
N PHE A 120 14.26 -4.85 -10.66
CA PHE A 120 14.20 -5.68 -9.45
C PHE A 120 14.41 -4.87 -8.18
N GLU A 121 15.31 -3.88 -8.20
CA GLU A 121 15.55 -3.01 -7.05
C GLU A 121 14.32 -2.16 -6.70
N ASP A 122 13.62 -1.61 -7.70
CA ASP A 122 12.39 -0.85 -7.45
C ASP A 122 11.28 -1.75 -6.88
N SER A 123 11.22 -3.00 -7.28
CA SER A 123 10.23 -3.97 -6.79
C SER A 123 10.37 -4.32 -5.32
N LYS A 124 11.50 -3.98 -4.69
CA LYS A 124 11.72 -4.17 -3.25
C LYS A 124 11.03 -3.12 -2.38
N SER A 125 10.55 -2.04 -2.97
CA SER A 125 9.90 -0.95 -2.25
C SER A 125 8.69 -0.45 -3.04
N ILE A 126 7.52 -0.99 -2.75
CA ILE A 126 6.27 -0.69 -3.45
C ILE A 126 5.35 0.07 -2.51
N TYR A 127 4.67 1.09 -3.01
CA TYR A 127 3.57 1.68 -2.29
C TYR A 127 2.31 1.83 -3.15
N LEU A 128 1.16 1.69 -2.52
CA LEU A 128 -0.15 1.95 -3.08
C LEU A 128 -0.72 3.20 -2.40
N SER A 129 -1.15 4.18 -3.20
CA SER A 129 -1.65 5.46 -2.71
C SER A 129 -3.15 5.56 -2.82
N ALA A 130 -3.80 5.91 -1.73
CA ALA A 130 -5.21 6.24 -1.67
C ALA A 130 -5.39 7.70 -1.23
N THR A 131 -6.13 8.50 -2.01
CA THR A 131 -6.49 9.86 -1.63
C THR A 131 -7.94 9.91 -1.21
N LEU A 132 -8.16 10.28 0.06
CA LEU A 132 -9.48 10.54 0.61
C LEU A 132 -9.79 12.04 0.46
N ASN A 133 -10.83 12.36 -0.31
CA ASN A 133 -11.37 13.72 -0.43
C ASN A 133 -12.76 13.73 0.18
N LEU A 134 -12.85 13.92 1.49
CA LEU A 134 -14.10 14.03 2.19
C LEU A 134 -14.57 15.49 2.19
N LYS A 135 -15.88 15.68 2.14
CA LYS A 135 -16.47 17.02 2.24
C LYS A 135 -16.21 17.57 3.65
N GLU A 136 -15.77 18.82 3.71
CA GLU A 136 -15.61 19.54 4.98
C GLU A 136 -16.93 19.54 5.77
N GLY A 137 -16.86 19.23 7.05
CA GLY A 137 -18.03 19.09 7.91
C GLY A 137 -18.75 17.72 7.84
N SER A 138 -18.22 16.75 7.08
CA SER A 138 -18.71 15.38 7.13
C SER A 138 -18.53 14.78 8.52
N ALA A 139 -19.46 13.91 8.93
CA ALA A 139 -19.30 13.16 10.17
C ALA A 139 -18.06 12.25 10.10
N PRO A 140 -17.37 12.02 11.23
CA PRO A 140 -16.30 11.03 11.31
C PRO A 140 -16.80 9.68 10.79
N THR A 141 -15.97 9.01 10.00
CA THR A 141 -16.32 7.72 9.39
C THR A 141 -15.07 6.84 9.25
N SER A 142 -15.27 5.59 8.90
CA SER A 142 -14.18 4.65 8.62
C SER A 142 -14.20 4.16 7.19
N PHE A 143 -13.04 3.74 6.71
CA PHE A 143 -12.85 3.17 5.39
C PHE A 143 -12.05 1.88 5.52
N LYS A 144 -12.50 0.83 4.86
CA LYS A 144 -11.70 -0.38 4.67
C LYS A 144 -11.01 -0.30 3.32
N VAL A 145 -9.68 -0.37 3.34
CA VAL A 145 -8.84 -0.47 2.15
C VAL A 145 -8.40 -1.91 2.00
N SER A 146 -8.73 -2.53 0.89
CA SER A 146 -8.27 -3.87 0.51
C SER A 146 -7.33 -3.74 -0.69
N PHE A 147 -6.24 -4.50 -0.69
CA PHE A 147 -5.24 -4.42 -1.73
C PHE A 147 -4.70 -5.80 -2.10
N ARG A 148 -4.19 -5.91 -3.31
CA ARG A 148 -3.45 -7.07 -3.79
C ARG A 148 -2.34 -6.62 -4.72
N VAL A 149 -1.14 -7.19 -4.57
CA VAL A 149 -0.02 -7.06 -5.50
C VAL A 149 0.38 -8.45 -5.93
N TRP A 150 0.47 -8.69 -7.22
CA TRP A 150 0.79 -10.03 -7.74
C TRP A 150 1.88 -9.99 -8.78
N ASP A 151 2.57 -11.11 -8.92
CA ASP A 151 3.52 -11.37 -9.99
C ASP A 151 2.77 -11.79 -11.25
N LYS A 152 2.93 -11.05 -12.36
CA LYS A 152 2.27 -11.36 -13.64
C LYS A 152 2.89 -12.56 -14.37
N ILE A 153 4.11 -12.94 -14.02
CA ILE A 153 4.84 -14.06 -14.63
C ILE A 153 5.19 -15.18 -13.64
N GLY A 154 4.86 -15.01 -12.38
CA GLY A 154 5.01 -15.98 -11.31
C GLY A 154 3.73 -16.21 -10.54
N ASP A 155 3.79 -17.00 -9.48
CA ASP A 155 2.64 -17.36 -8.65
C ASP A 155 2.55 -16.58 -7.32
N GLY A 156 3.57 -15.77 -7.02
CA GLY A 156 3.66 -15.02 -5.77
C GLY A 156 2.70 -13.82 -5.75
N TYR A 157 2.13 -13.55 -4.59
CA TYR A 157 1.31 -12.37 -4.38
C TYR A 157 1.31 -11.91 -2.92
N ILE A 158 0.91 -10.66 -2.71
CA ILE A 158 0.67 -10.05 -1.41
C ILE A 158 -0.77 -9.58 -1.42
N GLU A 159 -1.54 -9.93 -0.40
CA GLU A 159 -2.94 -9.53 -0.28
C GLU A 159 -3.22 -9.11 1.15
N GLY A 160 -3.99 -8.06 1.32
CA GLY A 160 -4.31 -7.61 2.65
C GLY A 160 -5.34 -6.49 2.71
N SER A 161 -5.55 -5.99 3.92
CA SER A 161 -6.45 -4.87 4.17
C SER A 161 -6.04 -4.10 5.43
N TYR A 162 -6.51 -2.87 5.50
CA TYR A 162 -6.41 -2.03 6.69
C TYR A 162 -7.61 -1.08 6.78
N LYS A 163 -7.80 -0.49 7.94
CA LYS A 163 -8.84 0.52 8.15
C LYS A 163 -8.22 1.89 8.34
N LEU A 164 -8.86 2.92 7.80
CA LEU A 164 -8.59 4.32 8.05
C LEU A 164 -9.79 4.95 8.73
N PHE A 165 -9.53 5.90 9.62
CA PHE A 165 -10.56 6.66 10.33
C PHE A 165 -10.38 8.14 10.02
N SER A 166 -11.46 8.82 9.61
CA SER A 166 -11.43 10.27 9.43
C SER A 166 -11.64 10.99 10.76
N LYS A 167 -10.93 12.09 10.93
CA LYS A 167 -11.11 13.00 12.09
C LYS A 167 -12.21 14.00 11.81
#